data_52b2d6111fb4b72f28d452bfa419d896
#
_entry.id   52b2d6111fb4b72f28d452bfa419d896
#
_cell.length_a   1.000
_cell.length_b   1.000
_cell.length_c   1.000
_cell.angle_alpha   90.00
_cell.angle_beta   90.00
_cell.angle_gamma   90.00
#
_symmetry.space_group_name_H-M   'P 1'
#
loop_
_entity.id
_entity.type
_entity.pdbx_description
1 polymer ?
#
loop_
_entity_poly.entity_id
_entity_poly.type
_entity_poly.pdbx_seq_one_letter_code
_entity_poly.pdbx_strand_id
1 'polypeptide(L)'
;LPLGFYECPYPYKRILSPKVVEFCADSGRFYFLKDTCCDIEGIRKKLEIMKGSNMKLYNANTSTLLESMKYGAAGYSGVMANFHPALYAWLLENWEKEPEKAEYLQDILTPCSFIELKNYPLSAKTYLAKEIGFSIKARTRKNTADYISETELSELRQIKELSDRAME
;
A
#
# COMPACT_ATOMS: atom_id res chain seq x y z
N LEU A 1 -14.40 -22.55 -1.73
CA LEU A 1 -13.53 -21.61 -1.02
C LEU A 1 -13.51 -20.28 -1.75
N PRO A 2 -13.55 -19.15 -1.06
CA PRO A 2 -13.34 -17.84 -1.66
C PRO A 2 -11.91 -17.71 -2.22
N LEU A 3 -11.77 -17.04 -3.33
CA LEU A 3 -10.52 -16.83 -4.05
C LEU A 3 -10.14 -15.35 -4.05
N GLY A 4 -8.87 -15.08 -4.33
CA GLY A 4 -8.37 -13.73 -4.53
C GLY A 4 -7.22 -13.70 -5.52
N PHE A 5 -6.99 -12.52 -6.10
CA PHE A 5 -5.86 -12.26 -6.95
C PHE A 5 -4.89 -11.27 -6.32
N TYR A 6 -3.63 -11.47 -6.64
CA TYR A 6 -2.57 -10.50 -6.43
C TYR A 6 -1.85 -10.25 -7.76
N GLU A 7 -1.91 -9.03 -8.25
CA GLU A 7 -1.10 -8.57 -9.39
C GLU A 7 0.36 -8.45 -8.98
N CYS A 8 1.02 -9.61 -8.74
CA CYS A 8 2.38 -9.62 -8.20
C CYS A 8 3.36 -8.98 -9.19
N PRO A 9 4.15 -7.95 -8.79
CA PRO A 9 5.07 -7.28 -9.69
C PRO A 9 6.34 -8.10 -10.01
N TYR A 10 6.60 -9.19 -9.29
CA TYR A 10 7.78 -10.03 -9.44
C TYR A 10 7.43 -11.48 -9.80
N PRO A 11 8.24 -12.16 -10.63
CA PRO A 11 9.37 -11.61 -11.39
C PRO A 11 8.92 -10.76 -12.60
N TYR A 12 7.65 -10.86 -13.00
CA TYR A 12 7.08 -10.12 -14.12
C TYR A 12 5.76 -9.47 -13.69
N LYS A 13 5.68 -8.16 -13.77
CA LYS A 13 4.44 -7.43 -13.50
C LYS A 13 3.39 -7.77 -14.57
N ARG A 14 2.32 -8.44 -14.14
CA ARG A 14 1.17 -8.79 -14.98
C ARG A 14 -0.09 -8.17 -14.38
N ILE A 15 -0.58 -7.14 -15.06
CA ILE A 15 -1.85 -6.52 -14.70
C ILE A 15 -2.98 -7.33 -15.30
N LEU A 16 -4.04 -7.57 -14.53
CA LEU A 16 -5.22 -8.28 -15.01
C LEU A 16 -5.89 -7.49 -16.11
N SER A 17 -6.18 -8.17 -17.24
CA SER A 17 -6.95 -7.54 -18.30
C SER A 17 -8.41 -7.34 -17.87
N PRO A 18 -9.14 -6.36 -18.46
CA PRO A 18 -10.56 -6.16 -18.17
C PRO A 18 -11.38 -7.44 -18.29
N LYS A 19 -11.15 -8.26 -19.31
CA LYS A 19 -11.84 -9.55 -19.52
C LYS A 19 -11.62 -10.54 -18.37
N VAL A 20 -10.42 -10.58 -17.78
CA VAL A 20 -10.13 -11.46 -16.64
C VAL A 20 -10.82 -10.94 -15.39
N VAL A 21 -10.82 -9.62 -15.18
CA VAL A 21 -11.53 -9.00 -14.02
C VAL A 21 -13.03 -9.26 -14.15
N GLU A 22 -13.61 -9.09 -15.32
CA GLU A 22 -15.03 -9.39 -15.61
C GLU A 22 -15.38 -10.85 -15.32
N PHE A 23 -14.61 -11.80 -15.86
CA PHE A 23 -14.79 -13.23 -15.57
C PHE A 23 -14.75 -13.51 -14.05
N CYS A 24 -13.83 -12.90 -13.33
CA CYS A 24 -13.71 -13.09 -11.87
C CYS A 24 -14.91 -12.51 -11.13
N ALA A 25 -15.38 -11.33 -11.53
CA ALA A 25 -16.55 -10.67 -10.96
C ALA A 25 -17.82 -11.51 -11.17
N ASP A 26 -18.06 -11.98 -12.42
CA ASP A 26 -19.23 -12.77 -12.79
C ASP A 26 -19.26 -14.15 -12.14
N SER A 27 -18.10 -14.74 -11.90
CA SER A 27 -18.01 -16.09 -11.31
C SER A 27 -18.55 -16.17 -9.87
N GLY A 28 -18.66 -15.03 -9.18
CA GLY A 28 -19.07 -14.94 -7.77
C GLY A 28 -18.10 -15.61 -6.76
N ARG A 29 -16.98 -16.16 -7.22
CA ARG A 29 -16.00 -16.90 -6.40
C ARG A 29 -14.86 -16.05 -5.89
N PHE A 30 -14.60 -14.89 -6.50
CA PHE A 30 -13.50 -14.01 -6.16
C PHE A 30 -13.99 -12.89 -5.24
N TYR A 31 -13.22 -12.65 -4.17
CA TYR A 31 -13.55 -11.68 -3.13
C TYR A 31 -12.47 -10.62 -2.93
N PHE A 32 -11.28 -10.86 -3.46
CA PHE A 32 -10.11 -10.01 -3.19
C PHE A 32 -9.29 -9.80 -4.44
N LEU A 33 -8.93 -8.54 -4.70
CA LEU A 33 -7.94 -8.15 -5.69
C LEU A 33 -6.94 -7.18 -5.02
N LYS A 34 -5.67 -7.58 -4.92
CA LYS A 34 -4.58 -6.65 -4.62
C LYS A 34 -4.08 -6.06 -5.93
N ASP A 35 -4.43 -4.79 -6.14
CA ASP A 35 -4.02 -4.03 -7.31
C ASP A 35 -2.61 -3.45 -7.15
N THR A 36 -1.78 -3.57 -8.18
CA THR A 36 -0.43 -3.00 -8.24
C THR A 36 -0.18 -2.26 -9.54
N CYS A 37 -1.23 -1.84 -10.25
CA CYS A 37 -1.04 -1.17 -11.53
C CYS A 37 -0.38 0.21 -11.38
N CYS A 38 -0.59 0.89 -10.24
CA CYS A 38 -0.09 2.23 -9.96
C CYS A 38 -0.63 3.29 -10.95
N ASP A 39 -1.82 3.05 -11.46
CA ASP A 39 -2.50 3.91 -12.42
C ASP A 39 -3.96 4.09 -12.02
N ILE A 40 -4.35 5.32 -11.73
CA ILE A 40 -5.70 5.61 -11.21
C ILE A 40 -6.80 5.27 -12.20
N GLU A 41 -6.58 5.48 -13.48
CA GLU A 41 -7.54 5.14 -14.52
C GLU A 41 -7.70 3.61 -14.68
N GLY A 42 -6.61 2.87 -14.52
CA GLY A 42 -6.63 1.40 -14.47
C GLY A 42 -7.40 0.88 -13.26
N ILE A 43 -7.20 1.50 -12.08
CA ILE A 43 -7.95 1.17 -10.86
C ILE A 43 -9.45 1.46 -11.06
N ARG A 44 -9.80 2.66 -11.55
CA ARG A 44 -11.18 3.08 -11.81
C ARG A 44 -11.91 2.09 -12.73
N LYS A 45 -11.30 1.72 -13.85
CA LYS A 45 -11.87 0.74 -14.79
C LYS A 45 -12.15 -0.62 -14.13
N LYS A 46 -11.22 -1.11 -13.30
CA LYS A 46 -11.42 -2.37 -12.56
C LYS A 46 -12.57 -2.25 -11.56
N LEU A 47 -12.65 -1.15 -10.82
CA LEU A 47 -13.74 -0.90 -9.86
C LEU A 47 -15.11 -0.82 -10.57
N GLU A 48 -15.19 -0.20 -11.74
CA GLU A 48 -16.41 -0.17 -12.56
C GLU A 48 -16.86 -1.59 -12.96
N ILE A 49 -15.92 -2.43 -13.44
CA ILE A 49 -16.20 -3.83 -13.81
C ILE A 49 -16.65 -4.64 -12.58
N MET A 50 -16.02 -4.41 -11.42
CA MET A 50 -16.30 -5.17 -10.20
C MET A 50 -17.59 -4.72 -9.50
N LYS A 51 -18.23 -3.64 -9.95
CA LYS A 51 -19.43 -3.09 -9.33
C LYS A 51 -20.57 -4.11 -9.26
N GLY A 52 -21.11 -4.29 -8.07
CA GLY A 52 -22.19 -5.27 -7.82
C GLY A 52 -21.72 -6.71 -7.61
N SER A 53 -20.42 -7.00 -7.78
CA SER A 53 -19.86 -8.33 -7.49
C SER A 53 -19.40 -8.46 -6.04
N ASN A 54 -18.97 -9.68 -5.65
CA ASN A 54 -18.36 -9.93 -4.34
C ASN A 54 -16.94 -9.37 -4.20
N MET A 55 -16.31 -8.97 -5.30
CA MET A 55 -14.91 -8.57 -5.31
C MET A 55 -14.69 -7.22 -4.62
N LYS A 56 -13.59 -7.16 -3.87
CA LYS A 56 -13.07 -5.94 -3.24
C LYS A 56 -11.65 -5.68 -3.74
N LEU A 57 -11.41 -4.45 -4.22
CA LEU A 57 -10.09 -4.01 -4.65
C LEU A 57 -9.36 -3.34 -3.50
N TYR A 58 -8.14 -3.79 -3.25
CA TYR A 58 -7.19 -3.20 -2.30
C TYR A 58 -6.02 -2.62 -3.08
N ASN A 59 -5.85 -1.30 -2.99
CA ASN A 59 -4.78 -0.60 -3.68
C ASN A 59 -3.44 -0.84 -2.96
N ALA A 60 -2.38 -1.18 -3.69
CA ALA A 60 -1.03 -1.32 -3.13
C ALA A 60 -0.17 -0.08 -3.32
N ASN A 61 -0.62 0.90 -4.10
CA ASN A 61 0.11 2.13 -4.40
C ASN A 61 -0.38 3.28 -3.53
N THR A 62 0.53 3.88 -2.78
CA THR A 62 0.21 4.99 -1.88
C THR A 62 -0.26 6.23 -2.63
N SER A 63 0.42 6.58 -3.73
CA SER A 63 0.17 7.84 -4.44
C SER A 63 -1.24 7.96 -5.04
N THR A 64 -1.89 6.82 -5.29
CA THR A 64 -3.27 6.77 -5.82
C THR A 64 -4.29 6.35 -4.77
N LEU A 65 -3.90 6.26 -3.49
CA LEU A 65 -4.76 5.66 -2.47
C LEU A 65 -6.04 6.44 -2.25
N LEU A 66 -5.94 7.71 -1.84
CA LEU A 66 -7.12 8.53 -1.53
C LEU A 66 -8.07 8.62 -2.72
N GLU A 67 -7.53 8.84 -3.91
CA GLU A 67 -8.35 8.91 -5.13
C GLU A 67 -9.03 7.56 -5.43
N SER A 68 -8.34 6.44 -5.23
CA SER A 68 -8.94 5.11 -5.40
C SER A 68 -10.07 4.84 -4.40
N MET A 69 -9.98 5.37 -3.18
CA MET A 69 -11.07 5.31 -2.19
C MET A 69 -12.30 6.05 -2.68
N LYS A 70 -12.14 7.23 -3.27
CA LYS A 70 -13.24 8.02 -3.88
C LYS A 70 -13.96 7.25 -4.99
N TYR A 71 -13.26 6.35 -5.70
CA TYR A 71 -13.85 5.44 -6.70
C TYR A 71 -14.38 4.11 -6.12
N GLY A 72 -14.28 3.88 -4.82
CA GLY A 72 -14.84 2.70 -4.15
C GLY A 72 -13.86 1.56 -3.92
N ALA A 73 -12.54 1.82 -3.91
CA ALA A 73 -11.58 0.84 -3.41
C ALA A 73 -11.86 0.50 -1.94
N ALA A 74 -11.64 -0.75 -1.56
CA ALA A 74 -11.98 -1.24 -0.23
C ALA A 74 -10.88 -0.98 0.82
N GLY A 75 -9.70 -0.56 0.40
CA GLY A 75 -8.62 -0.27 1.32
C GLY A 75 -7.23 -0.34 0.71
N TYR A 76 -6.24 -0.45 1.57
CA TYR A 76 -4.82 -0.44 1.23
C TYR A 76 -4.15 -1.80 1.50
N SER A 77 -3.33 -2.26 0.57
CA SER A 77 -2.50 -3.48 0.71
C SER A 77 -1.08 -3.24 0.21
N GLY A 78 -0.45 -2.16 0.65
CA GLY A 78 0.88 -1.74 0.22
C GLY A 78 1.98 -1.97 1.25
N VAL A 79 3.21 -1.83 0.80
CA VAL A 79 4.43 -1.99 1.60
C VAL A 79 4.47 -1.02 2.77
N MET A 80 3.98 0.21 2.57
CA MET A 80 4.09 1.28 3.53
C MET A 80 3.27 1.08 4.81
N ALA A 81 2.31 0.15 4.81
CA ALA A 81 1.64 -0.29 6.04
C ALA A 81 2.60 -0.93 7.06
N ASN A 82 3.82 -1.31 6.66
CA ASN A 82 4.86 -1.76 7.60
C ASN A 82 5.59 -0.60 8.30
N PHE A 83 5.48 0.62 7.80
CA PHE A 83 6.17 1.79 8.35
C PHE A 83 5.24 2.61 9.26
N HIS A 84 4.10 3.05 8.76
CA HIS A 84 3.17 3.89 9.51
C HIS A 84 1.70 3.46 9.33
N PRO A 85 1.35 2.25 9.82
CA PRO A 85 0.00 1.68 9.64
C PRO A 85 -1.12 2.57 10.19
N ALA A 86 -0.86 3.32 11.26
CA ALA A 86 -1.85 4.19 11.89
C ALA A 86 -2.34 5.30 10.95
N LEU A 87 -1.44 5.90 10.15
CA LEU A 87 -1.82 6.93 9.18
C LEU A 87 -2.73 6.36 8.08
N TYR A 88 -2.42 5.15 7.58
CA TYR A 88 -3.26 4.48 6.59
C TYR A 88 -4.62 4.10 7.17
N ALA A 89 -4.65 3.56 8.39
CA ALA A 89 -5.90 3.22 9.07
C ALA A 89 -6.77 4.47 9.24
N TRP A 90 -6.19 5.55 9.76
CA TRP A 90 -6.89 6.81 9.93
C TRP A 90 -7.45 7.33 8.59
N LEU A 91 -6.64 7.34 7.54
CA LEU A 91 -7.05 7.79 6.21
C LEU A 91 -8.25 6.97 5.69
N LEU A 92 -8.17 5.64 5.77
CA LEU A 92 -9.22 4.74 5.30
C LEU A 92 -10.54 4.89 6.07
N GLU A 93 -10.49 5.24 7.35
CA GLU A 93 -11.67 5.35 8.22
C GLU A 93 -12.31 6.74 8.21
N ASN A 94 -11.55 7.78 7.86
CA ASN A 94 -11.98 9.17 8.09
C ASN A 94 -11.97 10.07 6.84
N TRP A 95 -11.53 9.59 5.67
CA TRP A 95 -11.37 10.42 4.47
C TRP A 95 -12.66 11.14 4.03
N GLU A 96 -13.83 10.53 4.25
CA GLU A 96 -15.13 11.17 3.94
C GLU A 96 -15.55 12.20 4.99
N LYS A 97 -15.18 11.99 6.25
CA LYS A 97 -15.57 12.82 7.40
C LYS A 97 -14.66 14.03 7.56
N GLU A 98 -13.39 13.86 7.26
CA GLU A 98 -12.33 14.87 7.42
C GLU A 98 -11.51 14.99 6.12
N PRO A 99 -12.12 15.46 5.02
CA PRO A 99 -11.49 15.46 3.70
C PRO A 99 -10.22 16.32 3.62
N GLU A 100 -10.16 17.46 4.31
CA GLU A 100 -8.97 18.33 4.33
C GLU A 100 -7.78 17.64 5.01
N LYS A 101 -8.01 16.96 6.14
CA LYS A 101 -6.95 16.18 6.81
C LYS A 101 -6.57 14.94 5.99
N ALA A 102 -7.50 14.33 5.26
CA ALA A 102 -7.22 13.21 4.37
C ALA A 102 -6.29 13.62 3.20
N GLU A 103 -6.55 14.77 2.56
CA GLU A 103 -5.65 15.33 1.52
C GLU A 103 -4.28 15.65 2.10
N TYR A 104 -4.21 16.30 3.28
CA TYR A 104 -2.95 16.58 3.96
C TYR A 104 -2.15 15.30 4.25
N LEU A 105 -2.81 14.24 4.74
CA LEU A 105 -2.14 12.96 4.98
C LEU A 105 -1.69 12.29 3.68
N GLN A 106 -2.49 12.37 2.62
CA GLN A 106 -2.09 11.86 1.30
C GLN A 106 -0.82 12.55 0.78
N ASP A 107 -0.72 13.87 0.97
CA ASP A 107 0.45 14.66 0.59
C ASP A 107 1.73 14.27 1.35
N ILE A 108 1.59 13.82 2.60
CA ILE A 108 2.71 13.29 3.39
C ILE A 108 3.03 11.84 2.98
N LEU A 109 2.02 10.99 2.87
CA LEU A 109 2.19 9.56 2.61
C LEU A 109 2.82 9.29 1.23
N THR A 110 2.49 10.10 0.22
CA THR A 110 3.01 9.93 -1.14
C THR A 110 4.54 10.04 -1.19
N PRO A 111 5.19 11.12 -0.77
CA PRO A 111 6.66 11.21 -0.78
C PRO A 111 7.31 10.21 0.19
N CYS A 112 6.72 9.94 1.34
CA CYS A 112 7.23 8.92 2.26
C CYS A 112 7.28 7.53 1.64
N SER A 113 6.40 7.22 0.68
CA SER A 113 6.35 5.91 0.05
C SER A 113 7.58 5.58 -0.82
N PHE A 114 8.37 6.56 -1.22
CA PHE A 114 9.60 6.30 -1.98
C PHE A 114 10.65 5.49 -1.21
N ILE A 115 10.54 5.40 0.12
CA ILE A 115 11.42 4.55 0.93
C ILE A 115 11.26 3.05 0.58
N GLU A 116 10.11 2.63 0.07
CA GLU A 116 9.90 1.23 -0.34
C GLU A 116 10.83 0.80 -1.48
N LEU A 117 11.37 1.75 -2.24
CA LEU A 117 12.33 1.50 -3.31
C LEU A 117 13.76 1.27 -2.78
N LYS A 118 14.00 1.60 -1.49
CA LYS A 118 15.31 1.48 -0.84
C LYS A 118 15.38 0.25 0.05
N ASN A 119 16.18 -0.74 -0.36
CA ASN A 119 16.53 -1.92 0.44
C ASN A 119 15.36 -2.68 1.10
N TYR A 120 14.13 -2.58 0.56
CA TYR A 120 13.01 -3.37 1.08
C TYR A 120 13.24 -4.88 0.84
N PRO A 121 12.99 -5.75 1.81
CA PRO A 121 12.36 -5.56 3.12
C PRO A 121 13.33 -5.25 4.27
N LEU A 122 14.62 -5.05 4.03
CA LEU A 122 15.60 -4.77 5.07
C LEU A 122 15.30 -3.41 5.74
N SER A 123 14.98 -2.38 4.96
CA SER A 123 14.62 -1.05 5.45
C SER A 123 13.42 -1.11 6.40
N ALA A 124 12.35 -1.82 6.04
CA ALA A 124 11.18 -1.96 6.89
C ALA A 124 11.48 -2.68 8.20
N LYS A 125 12.27 -3.76 8.16
CA LYS A 125 12.69 -4.47 9.39
C LYS A 125 13.59 -3.62 10.28
N THR A 126 14.48 -2.83 9.67
CA THR A 126 15.34 -1.91 10.41
C THR A 126 14.51 -0.80 11.07
N TYR A 127 13.55 -0.24 10.35
CA TYR A 127 12.61 0.73 10.88
C TYR A 127 11.84 0.17 12.09
N LEU A 128 11.23 -1.00 11.94
CA LEU A 128 10.50 -1.65 13.03
C LEU A 128 11.37 -1.93 14.25
N ALA A 129 12.62 -2.35 14.04
CA ALA A 129 13.54 -2.63 15.14
C ALA A 129 14.05 -1.37 15.84
N LYS A 130 14.45 -0.34 15.07
CA LYS A 130 15.16 0.83 15.61
C LYS A 130 14.23 1.98 16.00
N GLU A 131 13.22 2.25 15.18
CA GLU A 131 12.35 3.42 15.37
C GLU A 131 11.06 3.07 16.13
N ILE A 132 10.60 1.81 16.04
CA ILE A 132 9.37 1.35 16.72
C ILE A 132 9.69 0.49 17.95
N GLY A 133 10.89 -0.09 18.05
CA GLY A 133 11.32 -0.91 19.18
C GLY A 133 10.84 -2.37 19.13
N PHE A 134 10.45 -2.88 17.96
CA PHE A 134 10.10 -4.29 17.81
C PHE A 134 11.31 -5.20 17.95
N SER A 135 11.16 -6.31 18.68
CA SER A 135 12.19 -7.36 18.78
C SER A 135 12.23 -8.20 17.51
N ILE A 136 12.75 -7.62 16.42
CA ILE A 136 12.90 -8.28 15.12
C ILE A 136 14.34 -8.16 14.61
N LYS A 137 14.86 -9.25 13.99
CA LYS A 137 16.15 -9.20 13.31
C LYS A 137 16.00 -8.62 11.91
N ALA A 138 16.74 -7.56 11.60
CA ALA A 138 16.76 -6.93 10.28
C ALA A 138 17.59 -7.78 9.29
N ARG A 139 17.05 -8.94 8.90
CA ARG A 139 17.64 -9.84 7.90
C ARG A 139 16.68 -10.09 6.74
N THR A 140 17.24 -10.26 5.55
CA THR A 140 16.46 -10.53 4.34
C THR A 140 17.09 -11.67 3.53
N ARG A 141 16.24 -12.43 2.81
CA ARG A 141 16.69 -13.42 1.83
C ARG A 141 16.86 -12.80 0.42
N LYS A 142 16.40 -11.56 0.23
CA LYS A 142 16.42 -10.89 -1.06
C LYS A 142 17.79 -10.30 -1.40
N ASN A 143 18.49 -9.80 -0.40
CA ASN A 143 19.78 -9.13 -0.54
C ASN A 143 20.87 -9.93 0.17
N THR A 144 22.05 -9.98 -0.44
CA THR A 144 23.23 -10.63 0.15
C THR A 144 23.92 -9.80 1.23
N ALA A 145 23.66 -8.48 1.27
CA ALA A 145 24.20 -7.57 2.27
C ALA A 145 23.09 -7.11 3.23
N ASP A 146 23.22 -7.44 4.50
CA ASP A 146 22.36 -6.97 5.60
C ASP A 146 22.89 -5.62 6.13
N TYR A 147 23.10 -4.66 5.24
CA TYR A 147 23.64 -3.35 5.58
C TYR A 147 22.67 -2.22 5.18
N ILE A 148 22.42 -1.33 6.12
CA ILE A 148 21.73 -0.05 5.96
C ILE A 148 22.73 1.06 6.27
N SER A 149 22.90 2.02 5.37
CA SER A 149 23.82 3.15 5.55
C SER A 149 23.30 4.12 6.62
N GLU A 150 24.20 4.95 7.18
CA GLU A 150 23.80 6.00 8.12
C GLU A 150 22.83 7.01 7.49
N THR A 151 22.95 7.27 6.20
CA THR A 151 21.98 8.10 5.45
C THR A 151 20.60 7.46 5.43
N GLU A 152 20.50 6.18 5.09
CA GLU A 152 19.21 5.46 5.11
C GLU A 152 18.62 5.38 6.52
N LEU A 153 19.45 5.21 7.56
CA LEU A 153 18.98 5.27 8.95
C LEU A 153 18.40 6.66 9.29
N SER A 154 19.04 7.73 8.84
CA SER A 154 18.53 9.09 9.01
C SER A 154 17.20 9.29 8.29
N GLU A 155 17.06 8.79 7.06
CA GLU A 155 15.81 8.85 6.30
C GLU A 155 14.67 8.10 7.02
N LEU A 156 14.94 6.90 7.55
CA LEU A 156 13.96 6.12 8.32
C LEU A 156 13.48 6.88 9.57
N ARG A 157 14.39 7.54 10.28
CA ARG A 157 14.05 8.37 11.44
C ARG A 157 13.20 9.57 11.04
N GLN A 158 13.54 10.25 9.95
CA GLN A 158 12.76 11.39 9.45
C GLN A 158 11.34 10.97 9.06
N ILE A 159 11.16 9.79 8.46
CA ILE A 159 9.83 9.23 8.18
C ILE A 159 9.05 9.01 9.48
N LYS A 160 9.69 8.48 10.54
CA LYS A 160 9.06 8.31 11.84
C LYS A 160 8.60 9.64 12.43
N GLU A 161 9.47 10.65 12.43
CA GLU A 161 9.17 11.98 12.93
C GLU A 161 8.04 12.68 12.15
N LEU A 162 8.00 12.51 10.82
CA LEU A 162 6.90 13.00 9.99
C LEU A 162 5.58 12.30 10.33
N SER A 163 5.63 10.99 10.50
CA SER A 163 4.44 10.19 10.84
C SER A 163 3.87 10.58 12.19
N ASP A 164 4.72 10.81 13.19
CA ASP A 164 4.29 11.23 14.53
C ASP A 164 3.60 12.59 14.49
N ARG A 165 4.24 13.58 13.84
CA ARG A 165 3.65 14.93 13.68
C ARG A 165 2.36 14.95 12.87
N ALA A 166 2.18 14.05 11.93
CA ALA A 166 0.98 13.97 11.12
C ALA A 166 -0.23 13.40 11.88
N MET A 167 0.01 12.73 13.02
CA MET A 167 -1.04 12.20 13.90
C MET A 167 -1.47 13.18 15.00
N GLU A 168 -0.69 14.22 15.26
CA GLU A 168 -1.03 15.31 16.20
C GLU A 168 -2.11 16.21 15.61
#